data_11f43e97d20463b09319a47f2e291579
#
_entry.id   11f43e97d20463b09319a47f2e291579
#
_cell.length_a   1.000
_cell.length_b   1.000
_cell.length_c   1.000
_cell.angle_alpha   90.00
_cell.angle_beta   90.00
_cell.angle_gamma   90.00
#
_symmetry.space_group_name_H-M   'P 1'
#
loop_
_entity.id
_entity.type
_entity.pdbx_description
1 polymer ?
#
loop_
_entity_poly.entity_id
_entity_poly.type
_entity_poly.pdbx_seq_one_letter_code
_entity_poly.pdbx_strand_id
1 'polypeptide(L)'
;MKRVKNFIKNNILLVTNIIIIVIGAIFAIVLSVNSLKSIIKKDMENTTSALFDGVYTSISDVLEYTVNYTNGMCNDYFLQEMLDLEDEMDEAEFEDMMAQYLERNRAANNWEGAYLISCKTNKYYTPDGVGKIVDPENNEYDVWYKNFIESGMEYGSDLTYDEFNDQEYVIFTDRVMRINGEVRAVLGCAIYLTDITDDMKHCADEYNVDVCLTDVDGNTTLDINGINLVESYYCRYYTNDMVEIDQIYTDDGYIIRRYIPDLGMYLVVRNNHYSLSEKFIKIYRGAVIYACVMILILTCLNFYRFRGEKAVLKSNIYTDFLTQISNVKGLQTNIKTFISGGNSKEIGGSMFILDIDNFKQINDNFGHRKGDEVLHMFANELSKAFRAGDIVGRLGGDEFMVFSPTLNDYKHIEKKAQELKELFQWTISESGKAVNISVSIGVAIYPKDGATYEELYKTADKALYYVKKHKKDGYCIYGKIS
;
A
#
# COMPACT_ATOMS: atom_id res chain seq x y z
N MET A 1 -14.68 -10.70 30.68
CA MET A 1 -14.70 -11.89 29.83
C MET A 1 -16.09 -12.40 29.44
N LYS A 2 -17.03 -12.67 30.39
CA LYS A 2 -18.42 -13.14 30.06
C LYS A 2 -19.19 -12.21 29.08
N ARG A 3 -19.11 -10.88 29.26
CA ARG A 3 -19.80 -9.89 28.37
C ARG A 3 -19.28 -9.94 26.93
N VAL A 4 -17.96 -10.11 26.73
CA VAL A 4 -17.33 -10.21 25.39
C VAL A 4 -17.73 -11.53 24.71
N LYS A 5 -17.72 -12.65 25.43
CA LYS A 5 -18.17 -13.95 24.89
C LYS A 5 -19.65 -13.91 24.45
N ASN A 6 -20.52 -13.28 25.24
CA ASN A 6 -21.93 -13.12 24.87
C ASN A 6 -22.12 -12.18 23.68
N PHE A 7 -21.32 -11.09 23.56
CA PHE A 7 -21.34 -10.22 22.41
C PHE A 7 -20.93 -10.96 21.14
N ILE A 8 -19.83 -11.71 21.15
CA ILE A 8 -19.35 -12.51 20.02
C ILE A 8 -20.40 -13.55 19.62
N LYS A 9 -20.98 -14.30 20.57
CA LYS A 9 -21.98 -15.32 20.28
C LYS A 9 -23.23 -14.73 19.61
N ASN A 10 -23.68 -13.54 20.05
CA ASN A 10 -24.88 -12.89 19.51
C ASN A 10 -24.62 -12.10 18.19
N ASN A 11 -23.37 -11.92 17.80
CA ASN A 11 -22.98 -11.14 16.63
C ASN A 11 -21.92 -11.87 15.79
N ILE A 12 -21.96 -13.18 15.77
CA ILE A 12 -20.92 -14.02 15.14
C ILE A 12 -20.67 -13.64 13.68
N LEU A 13 -21.72 -13.36 12.92
CA LEU A 13 -21.63 -12.95 11.51
C LEU A 13 -20.90 -11.60 11.34
N LEU A 14 -21.17 -10.63 12.22
CA LEU A 14 -20.46 -9.34 12.22
C LEU A 14 -18.98 -9.52 12.53
N VAL A 15 -18.68 -10.34 13.54
CA VAL A 15 -17.28 -10.61 13.97
C VAL A 15 -16.52 -11.35 12.89
N THR A 16 -17.11 -12.35 12.24
CA THR A 16 -16.46 -13.09 11.14
C THR A 16 -16.19 -12.19 9.94
N ASN A 17 -17.13 -11.32 9.54
CA ASN A 17 -16.91 -10.37 8.46
C ASN A 17 -15.78 -9.39 8.76
N ILE A 18 -15.69 -8.87 9.99
CA ILE A 18 -14.59 -7.99 10.41
C ILE A 18 -13.26 -8.73 10.34
N ILE A 19 -13.19 -9.97 10.83
CA ILE A 19 -11.98 -10.79 10.79
C ILE A 19 -11.54 -11.03 9.33
N ILE A 20 -12.46 -11.36 8.44
CA ILE A 20 -12.15 -11.58 7.01
C ILE A 20 -11.59 -10.30 6.37
N ILE A 21 -12.19 -9.13 6.66
CA ILE A 21 -11.71 -7.84 6.14
C ILE A 21 -10.29 -7.55 6.63
N VAL A 22 -10.01 -7.76 7.94
CA VAL A 22 -8.69 -7.52 8.52
C VAL A 22 -7.64 -8.47 7.95
N ILE A 23 -7.95 -9.78 7.86
CA ILE A 23 -7.03 -10.78 7.28
C ILE A 23 -6.74 -10.45 5.81
N GLY A 24 -7.78 -10.13 5.02
CA GLY A 24 -7.63 -9.75 3.62
C GLY A 24 -6.75 -8.50 3.44
N ALA A 25 -6.93 -7.50 4.28
CA ALA A 25 -6.10 -6.29 4.26
C ALA A 25 -4.64 -6.56 4.63
N ILE A 26 -4.38 -7.35 5.67
CA ILE A 26 -3.01 -7.76 6.05
C ILE A 26 -2.34 -8.52 4.90
N PHE A 27 -3.06 -9.46 4.29
CA PHE A 27 -2.55 -10.23 3.15
C PHE A 27 -2.22 -9.33 1.95
N ALA A 28 -3.10 -8.38 1.62
CA ALA A 28 -2.86 -7.41 0.55
C ALA A 28 -1.64 -6.52 0.84
N ILE A 29 -1.45 -6.08 2.09
CA ILE A 29 -0.26 -5.30 2.50
C ILE A 29 1.01 -6.12 2.33
N VAL A 30 1.02 -7.38 2.79
CA VAL A 30 2.20 -8.26 2.67
C VAL A 30 2.56 -8.50 1.20
N LEU A 31 1.58 -8.77 0.34
CA LEU A 31 1.80 -8.94 -1.10
C LEU A 31 2.36 -7.66 -1.73
N SER A 32 1.80 -6.50 -1.40
CA SER A 32 2.26 -5.20 -1.92
C SER A 32 3.69 -4.90 -1.49
N VAL A 33 4.07 -5.20 -0.25
CA VAL A 33 5.46 -5.04 0.24
C VAL A 33 6.43 -5.91 -0.53
N ASN A 34 6.10 -7.19 -0.72
CA ASN A 34 6.97 -8.12 -1.43
C ASN A 34 7.12 -7.74 -2.92
N SER A 35 6.02 -7.36 -3.59
CA SER A 35 6.07 -6.85 -4.96
C SER A 35 6.93 -5.59 -5.07
N LEU A 36 6.77 -4.66 -4.14
CA LEU A 36 7.52 -3.42 -4.12
C LEU A 36 9.02 -3.67 -3.94
N LYS A 37 9.40 -4.54 -2.99
CA LYS A 37 10.80 -4.95 -2.80
C LYS A 37 11.41 -5.53 -4.08
N SER A 38 10.68 -6.38 -4.80
CA SER A 38 11.14 -6.97 -6.06
C SER A 38 11.33 -5.93 -7.16
N ILE A 39 10.40 -4.98 -7.28
CA ILE A 39 10.48 -3.90 -8.27
C ILE A 39 11.69 -3.01 -7.98
N ILE A 40 11.88 -2.61 -6.72
CA ILE A 40 13.02 -1.78 -6.29
C ILE A 40 14.34 -2.47 -6.59
N LYS A 41 14.45 -3.75 -6.21
CA LYS A 41 15.65 -4.53 -6.46
C LYS A 41 16.00 -4.54 -7.94
N LYS A 42 15.02 -4.82 -8.79
CA LYS A 42 15.21 -4.86 -10.25
C LYS A 42 15.53 -3.49 -10.85
N ASP A 43 14.91 -2.44 -10.36
CA ASP A 43 15.18 -1.06 -10.80
C ASP A 43 16.60 -0.63 -10.44
N MET A 44 17.03 -0.93 -9.21
CA MET A 44 18.40 -0.71 -8.75
C MET A 44 19.42 -1.47 -9.60
N GLU A 45 19.19 -2.77 -9.88
CA GLU A 45 20.04 -3.57 -10.77
C GLU A 45 20.17 -2.94 -12.15
N ASN A 46 19.04 -2.61 -12.77
CA ASN A 46 19.01 -2.06 -14.13
C ASN A 46 19.70 -0.69 -14.20
N THR A 47 19.40 0.18 -13.24
CA THR A 47 19.99 1.53 -13.22
C THR A 47 21.49 1.47 -12.98
N THR A 48 21.94 0.68 -12.00
CA THR A 48 23.37 0.54 -11.69
C THR A 48 24.12 -0.10 -12.85
N SER A 49 23.54 -1.12 -13.50
CA SER A 49 24.15 -1.76 -14.69
C SER A 49 24.27 -0.79 -15.85
N ALA A 50 23.23 0.00 -16.15
CA ALA A 50 23.27 0.98 -17.22
C ALA A 50 24.32 2.08 -16.98
N LEU A 51 24.43 2.58 -15.75
CA LEU A 51 25.46 3.54 -15.38
C LEU A 51 26.87 2.95 -15.48
N PHE A 52 27.02 1.73 -14.96
CA PHE A 52 28.27 1.00 -15.02
C PHE A 52 28.75 0.83 -16.48
N ASP A 53 27.85 0.33 -17.35
CA ASP A 53 28.14 0.09 -18.75
C ASP A 53 28.49 1.39 -19.48
N GLY A 54 27.82 2.49 -19.15
CA GLY A 54 28.12 3.83 -19.68
C GLY A 54 29.55 4.27 -19.34
N VAL A 55 29.88 4.28 -18.05
CA VAL A 55 31.21 4.69 -17.58
C VAL A 55 32.31 3.78 -18.09
N TYR A 56 32.08 2.46 -18.05
CA TYR A 56 33.04 1.48 -18.57
C TYR A 56 33.34 1.69 -20.05
N THR A 57 32.30 1.93 -20.86
CA THR A 57 32.43 2.18 -22.29
C THR A 57 33.23 3.46 -22.52
N SER A 58 32.90 4.56 -21.82
CA SER A 58 33.64 5.83 -21.97
C SER A 58 35.12 5.69 -21.68
N ILE A 59 35.48 5.00 -20.58
CA ILE A 59 36.90 4.75 -20.26
C ILE A 59 37.55 3.85 -21.31
N SER A 60 36.87 2.78 -21.72
CA SER A 60 37.41 1.83 -22.71
C SER A 60 37.62 2.49 -24.08
N ASP A 61 36.69 3.37 -24.50
CA ASP A 61 36.80 4.11 -25.78
C ASP A 61 38.03 5.04 -25.76
N VAL A 62 38.30 5.73 -24.65
CA VAL A 62 39.49 6.57 -24.50
C VAL A 62 40.76 5.72 -24.58
N LEU A 63 40.81 4.59 -23.88
CA LEU A 63 41.96 3.68 -23.89
C LEU A 63 42.21 3.10 -25.29
N GLU A 64 41.16 2.57 -25.93
CA GLU A 64 41.27 2.04 -27.29
C GLU A 64 41.73 3.09 -28.27
N TYR A 65 41.22 4.32 -28.14
CA TYR A 65 41.63 5.44 -28.98
C TYR A 65 43.14 5.78 -28.81
N THR A 66 43.62 5.92 -27.56
CA THR A 66 45.04 6.23 -27.29
C THR A 66 46.00 5.12 -27.72
N VAL A 67 45.62 3.85 -27.48
CA VAL A 67 46.36 2.66 -27.89
C VAL A 67 46.47 2.58 -29.42
N ASN A 68 45.37 2.76 -30.14
CA ASN A 68 45.35 2.71 -31.59
C ASN A 68 46.18 3.84 -32.21
N TYR A 69 46.06 5.04 -31.64
CA TYR A 69 46.75 6.20 -32.14
C TYR A 69 48.27 6.15 -31.89
N THR A 70 48.70 5.78 -30.68
CA THR A 70 50.15 5.58 -30.40
C THR A 70 50.71 4.47 -31.29
N ASN A 71 49.93 3.45 -31.65
CA ASN A 71 50.30 2.47 -32.63
C ASN A 71 50.46 3.06 -34.06
N GLY A 72 49.57 3.99 -34.43
CA GLY A 72 49.69 4.77 -35.67
C GLY A 72 51.00 5.58 -35.75
N MET A 73 51.32 6.30 -34.65
CA MET A 73 52.56 7.06 -34.56
C MET A 73 53.80 6.18 -34.65
N CYS A 74 53.82 4.97 -34.04
CA CYS A 74 54.94 4.04 -34.16
C CYS A 74 55.16 3.54 -35.60
N ASN A 75 54.10 3.47 -36.38
CA ASN A 75 54.15 3.04 -37.79
C ASN A 75 54.25 4.20 -38.77
N ASP A 76 54.35 5.45 -38.29
CA ASP A 76 54.52 6.62 -39.15
C ASP A 76 55.93 6.65 -39.71
N TYR A 77 55.99 6.45 -41.03
CA TYR A 77 57.26 6.45 -41.75
C TYR A 77 58.05 7.74 -41.62
N PHE A 78 57.35 8.88 -41.56
CA PHE A 78 57.98 10.18 -41.37
C PHE A 78 58.69 10.28 -40.03
N LEU A 79 58.03 9.83 -38.93
CA LEU A 79 58.61 9.80 -37.60
C LEU A 79 59.83 8.85 -37.55
N GLN A 80 59.75 7.70 -38.24
CA GLN A 80 60.87 6.76 -38.31
C GLN A 80 62.11 7.35 -39.03
N GLU A 81 61.90 8.02 -40.16
CA GLU A 81 62.95 8.73 -40.87
C GLU A 81 63.54 9.88 -40.02
N MET A 82 62.71 10.63 -39.33
CA MET A 82 63.17 11.69 -38.40
C MET A 82 64.12 11.10 -37.38
N LEU A 83 63.78 10.01 -36.72
CA LEU A 83 64.63 9.43 -35.67
C LEU A 83 65.97 8.88 -36.25
N ASP A 84 66.03 8.53 -37.50
CA ASP A 84 67.31 8.17 -38.16
C ASP A 84 68.21 9.39 -38.40
N LEU A 85 67.64 10.59 -38.56
CA LEU A 85 68.38 11.85 -38.74
C LEU A 85 68.85 12.50 -37.45
N GLU A 86 68.54 11.96 -36.26
CA GLU A 86 68.85 12.55 -34.93
C GLU A 86 70.34 12.89 -34.73
N ASP A 87 71.26 12.11 -35.32
CA ASP A 87 72.68 12.37 -35.26
C ASP A 87 73.23 13.14 -36.45
N GLU A 88 72.52 13.19 -37.55
CA GLU A 88 72.97 13.78 -38.79
C GLU A 88 72.54 15.26 -38.94
N MET A 89 71.50 15.68 -38.22
CA MET A 89 70.92 17.00 -38.23
C MET A 89 71.50 17.89 -37.12
N ASP A 90 71.40 19.21 -37.30
CA ASP A 90 71.66 20.13 -36.21
C ASP A 90 70.71 19.90 -35.04
N GLU A 91 71.22 19.89 -33.83
CA GLU A 91 70.41 19.54 -32.62
C GLU A 91 69.19 20.44 -32.46
N ALA A 92 69.33 21.77 -32.64
CA ALA A 92 68.23 22.71 -32.49
C ALA A 92 67.20 22.57 -33.61
N GLU A 93 67.60 22.23 -34.84
CA GLU A 93 66.72 21.98 -35.97
C GLU A 93 65.94 20.68 -35.77
N PHE A 94 66.57 19.64 -35.25
CA PHE A 94 65.92 18.39 -34.91
C PHE A 94 64.88 18.56 -33.79
N GLU A 95 65.25 19.28 -32.73
CA GLU A 95 64.36 19.56 -31.60
C GLU A 95 63.09 20.34 -32.05
N ASP A 96 63.27 21.34 -32.90
CA ASP A 96 62.13 22.13 -33.46
C ASP A 96 61.25 21.27 -34.36
N MET A 97 61.81 20.43 -35.19
CA MET A 97 61.06 19.51 -36.07
C MET A 97 60.28 18.49 -35.26
N MET A 98 60.87 17.91 -34.22
CA MET A 98 60.21 16.98 -33.33
C MET A 98 59.06 17.66 -32.54
N ALA A 99 59.30 18.85 -31.99
CA ALA A 99 58.27 19.62 -31.33
C ALA A 99 57.07 19.94 -32.23
N GLN A 100 57.34 20.37 -33.49
CA GLN A 100 56.29 20.61 -34.46
C GLN A 100 55.52 19.35 -34.85
N TYR A 101 56.19 18.22 -34.92
CA TYR A 101 55.51 16.92 -35.17
C TYR A 101 54.60 16.54 -34.04
N LEU A 102 55.06 16.65 -32.77
CA LEU A 102 54.30 16.32 -31.60
C LEU A 102 53.10 17.32 -31.41
N GLU A 103 53.33 18.62 -31.65
CA GLU A 103 52.27 19.62 -31.59
C GLU A 103 51.16 19.36 -32.63
N ARG A 104 51.55 19.00 -33.85
CA ARG A 104 50.57 18.68 -34.90
C ARG A 104 49.72 17.49 -34.49
N ASN A 105 50.33 16.46 -33.94
CA ASN A 105 49.63 15.26 -33.46
C ASN A 105 48.74 15.59 -32.25
N ARG A 106 49.25 16.36 -31.26
CA ARG A 106 48.47 16.78 -30.12
C ARG A 106 47.26 17.60 -30.53
N ALA A 107 47.44 18.61 -31.38
CA ALA A 107 46.34 19.47 -31.82
C ALA A 107 45.31 18.77 -32.71
N ALA A 108 45.78 17.84 -33.58
CA ALA A 108 44.85 17.10 -34.44
C ALA A 108 43.89 16.15 -33.69
N ASN A 109 44.29 15.76 -32.45
CA ASN A 109 43.56 14.78 -31.64
C ASN A 109 42.98 15.35 -30.35
N ASN A 110 43.17 16.66 -30.14
CA ASN A 110 42.73 17.36 -28.92
C ASN A 110 43.24 16.69 -27.65
N TRP A 111 44.59 16.40 -27.64
CA TRP A 111 45.24 15.84 -26.48
C TRP A 111 45.85 16.97 -25.61
N GLU A 112 45.97 16.67 -24.33
CA GLU A 112 46.65 17.56 -23.38
C GLU A 112 48.15 17.45 -23.54
N GLY A 113 48.66 16.24 -23.83
CA GLY A 113 50.09 16.01 -24.03
C GLY A 113 50.37 14.99 -25.14
N ALA A 114 51.45 15.21 -25.85
CA ALA A 114 52.11 14.22 -26.73
C ALA A 114 53.62 14.31 -26.47
N TYR A 115 54.28 13.18 -26.39
CA TYR A 115 55.71 13.14 -26.10
C TYR A 115 56.39 11.95 -26.77
N LEU A 116 57.72 12.10 -26.89
CA LEU A 116 58.59 11.04 -27.36
C LEU A 116 59.91 11.08 -26.56
N ILE A 117 60.35 9.92 -26.09
CA ILE A 117 61.67 9.75 -25.44
C ILE A 117 62.56 8.96 -26.44
N SER A 118 63.61 9.61 -26.92
CA SER A 118 64.62 8.91 -27.72
C SER A 118 65.45 7.95 -26.87
N CYS A 119 65.52 6.68 -27.22
CA CYS A 119 66.39 5.71 -26.54
C CYS A 119 67.87 5.94 -26.84
N LYS A 120 68.21 6.78 -27.79
CA LYS A 120 69.58 7.12 -28.15
C LYS A 120 70.17 8.24 -27.32
N THR A 121 69.40 9.34 -27.18
CA THR A 121 69.86 10.54 -26.46
C THR A 121 69.23 10.67 -25.09
N ASN A 122 68.27 9.86 -24.74
CA ASN A 122 67.43 9.95 -23.55
C ASN A 122 66.70 11.31 -23.42
N LYS A 123 66.59 12.08 -24.51
CA LYS A 123 65.83 13.32 -24.55
C LYS A 123 64.33 13.04 -24.55
N TYR A 124 63.60 13.74 -23.66
CA TYR A 124 62.16 13.75 -23.59
C TYR A 124 61.64 14.96 -24.37
N TYR A 125 61.16 14.68 -25.58
CA TYR A 125 60.58 15.68 -26.49
C TYR A 125 59.11 15.89 -26.19
N THR A 126 58.68 17.16 -26.18
CA THR A 126 57.30 17.63 -26.03
C THR A 126 56.98 18.63 -27.15
N PRO A 127 55.73 19.05 -27.33
CA PRO A 127 55.35 20.14 -28.23
C PRO A 127 56.09 21.43 -27.94
N ASP A 128 56.55 21.66 -26.69
CA ASP A 128 57.26 22.85 -26.26
C ASP A 128 58.80 22.72 -26.43
N GLY A 129 59.28 21.61 -26.98
CA GLY A 129 60.69 21.28 -27.15
C GLY A 129 61.17 20.17 -26.22
N VAL A 130 62.45 20.20 -25.84
CA VAL A 130 63.02 19.23 -24.91
C VAL A 130 62.65 19.57 -23.49
N GLY A 131 61.79 18.75 -22.87
CA GLY A 131 61.35 18.93 -21.49
C GLY A 131 62.43 18.55 -20.44
N LYS A 132 63.11 17.41 -20.68
CA LYS A 132 64.18 16.89 -19.79
C LYS A 132 65.02 15.81 -20.50
N ILE A 133 66.13 15.45 -19.85
CA ILE A 133 66.87 14.22 -20.17
C ILE A 133 66.45 13.18 -19.14
N VAL A 134 65.95 12.01 -19.62
CA VAL A 134 65.50 10.89 -18.79
C VAL A 134 66.74 10.19 -18.17
N ASP A 135 66.78 10.08 -16.85
CA ASP A 135 67.87 9.43 -16.10
C ASP A 135 67.31 8.46 -15.05
N PRO A 136 66.94 7.24 -15.45
CA PRO A 136 66.33 6.26 -14.53
C PRO A 136 67.25 5.77 -13.40
N GLU A 137 68.56 6.02 -13.51
CA GLU A 137 69.55 5.57 -12.50
C GLU A 137 69.69 6.57 -11.35
N ASN A 138 69.50 7.85 -11.63
CA ASN A 138 69.68 8.91 -10.63
C ASN A 138 68.38 9.67 -10.31
N ASN A 139 67.29 9.45 -11.06
CA ASN A 139 66.01 10.12 -10.87
C ASN A 139 64.91 9.08 -10.66
N GLU A 140 64.32 9.03 -9.48
CA GLU A 140 63.23 8.09 -9.14
C GLU A 140 61.98 8.32 -9.99
N TYR A 141 61.74 9.53 -10.48
CA TYR A 141 60.63 9.84 -11.38
C TYR A 141 60.80 9.32 -12.81
N ASP A 142 61.97 8.80 -13.16
CA ASP A 142 62.26 8.25 -14.48
C ASP A 142 62.36 6.72 -14.46
N VAL A 143 62.27 6.10 -13.28
CA VAL A 143 62.35 4.63 -13.11
C VAL A 143 61.28 3.89 -13.92
N TRP A 144 60.11 4.49 -14.11
CA TRP A 144 59.00 3.92 -14.90
C TRP A 144 59.44 3.61 -16.35
N TYR A 145 60.22 4.51 -16.97
CA TYR A 145 60.69 4.35 -18.36
C TYR A 145 61.58 3.12 -18.51
N LYS A 146 62.52 2.88 -17.59
CA LYS A 146 63.34 1.69 -17.56
C LYS A 146 62.50 0.43 -17.35
N ASN A 147 61.63 0.44 -16.37
CA ASN A 147 60.75 -0.68 -16.06
C ASN A 147 59.83 -1.01 -17.24
N PHE A 148 59.31 -0.02 -17.95
CA PHE A 148 58.47 -0.20 -19.11
C PHE A 148 59.22 -0.87 -20.25
N ILE A 149 60.41 -0.43 -20.57
CA ILE A 149 61.22 -1.07 -21.61
C ILE A 149 61.64 -2.50 -21.22
N GLU A 150 62.05 -2.71 -19.97
CA GLU A 150 62.48 -4.01 -19.46
C GLU A 150 61.30 -5.00 -19.33
N SER A 151 60.08 -4.54 -19.16
CA SER A 151 58.89 -5.39 -19.10
C SER A 151 58.63 -6.15 -20.41
N GLY A 152 59.15 -5.65 -21.52
CA GLY A 152 58.89 -6.21 -22.84
C GLY A 152 57.50 -5.97 -23.40
N MET A 153 56.65 -5.19 -22.70
CA MET A 153 55.31 -4.80 -23.19
C MET A 153 55.46 -3.89 -24.42
N GLU A 154 54.52 -4.03 -25.37
CA GLU A 154 54.49 -3.16 -26.54
C GLU A 154 53.89 -1.80 -26.22
N TYR A 155 52.90 -1.75 -25.32
CA TYR A 155 52.26 -0.55 -24.80
C TYR A 155 51.80 -0.76 -23.35
N GLY A 156 51.55 0.34 -22.66
CA GLY A 156 50.95 0.34 -21.34
C GLY A 156 50.19 1.64 -21.14
N SER A 157 49.15 1.58 -20.31
CA SER A 157 48.44 2.78 -19.90
C SER A 157 48.47 2.89 -18.38
N ASP A 158 48.57 4.11 -17.88
CA ASP A 158 48.56 4.40 -16.45
C ASP A 158 47.64 5.59 -16.15
N LEU A 159 46.99 5.55 -15.01
CA LEU A 159 46.14 6.60 -14.51
C LEU A 159 46.80 7.30 -13.35
N THR A 160 47.02 8.57 -13.50
CA THR A 160 47.68 9.39 -12.48
C THR A 160 46.86 10.64 -12.17
N TYR A 161 47.06 11.19 -11.00
CA TYR A 161 46.44 12.45 -10.58
C TYR A 161 47.46 13.59 -10.76
N ASP A 162 47.09 14.59 -11.57
CA ASP A 162 47.91 15.74 -11.80
C ASP A 162 47.68 16.80 -10.71
N GLU A 163 48.58 16.82 -9.71
CA GLU A 163 48.51 17.79 -8.59
C GLU A 163 48.88 19.22 -9.01
N PHE A 164 49.51 19.40 -10.15
CA PHE A 164 50.04 20.67 -10.59
C PHE A 164 49.17 21.41 -11.61
N ASN A 165 48.30 20.67 -12.29
CA ASN A 165 47.48 21.20 -13.34
C ASN A 165 45.96 20.93 -13.04
N ASP A 166 45.37 21.90 -12.37
CA ASP A 166 43.94 21.92 -11.98
C ASP A 166 43.40 20.72 -11.19
N GLN A 167 44.28 19.86 -10.70
CA GLN A 167 43.91 18.67 -9.91
C GLN A 167 43.00 17.69 -10.68
N GLU A 168 43.39 17.33 -11.89
CA GLU A 168 42.66 16.45 -12.76
C GLU A 168 43.32 15.07 -12.88
N TYR A 169 42.51 14.05 -13.27
CA TYR A 169 43.00 12.72 -13.57
C TYR A 169 43.41 12.61 -15.04
N VAL A 170 44.60 12.05 -15.27
CA VAL A 170 45.22 11.90 -16.61
C VAL A 170 45.51 10.45 -16.89
N ILE A 171 45.09 9.97 -18.06
CA ILE A 171 45.58 8.71 -18.62
C ILE A 171 46.76 9.00 -19.50
N PHE A 172 47.89 8.39 -19.14
CA PHE A 172 49.06 8.28 -20.01
C PHE A 172 49.02 6.96 -20.74
N THR A 173 49.25 6.97 -22.07
CA THR A 173 49.42 5.74 -22.86
C THR A 173 50.78 5.79 -23.52
N ASP A 174 51.65 4.86 -23.12
CA ASP A 174 53.02 4.72 -23.58
C ASP A 174 53.11 3.58 -24.57
N ARG A 175 53.94 3.74 -25.60
CA ARG A 175 54.23 2.68 -26.59
C ARG A 175 55.69 2.65 -26.95
N VAL A 176 56.26 1.41 -27.02
CA VAL A 176 57.61 1.16 -27.45
C VAL A 176 57.66 1.16 -28.99
N MET A 177 58.41 2.05 -29.56
CA MET A 177 58.69 2.11 -30.99
C MET A 177 59.93 1.29 -31.33
N ARG A 178 59.78 0.34 -32.25
CA ARG A 178 60.85 -0.51 -32.72
C ARG A 178 61.13 -0.30 -34.22
N ILE A 179 62.39 -0.04 -34.58
CA ILE A 179 62.81 0.03 -35.95
C ILE A 179 63.81 -1.08 -36.16
N ASN A 180 63.60 -1.94 -37.15
CA ASN A 180 64.42 -3.12 -37.44
C ASN A 180 64.63 -4.07 -36.23
N GLY A 181 63.66 -4.10 -35.29
CA GLY A 181 63.68 -4.95 -34.10
C GLY A 181 64.37 -4.30 -32.87
N GLU A 182 65.05 -3.17 -33.04
CA GLU A 182 65.67 -2.42 -31.95
C GLU A 182 64.70 -1.35 -31.38
N VAL A 183 64.68 -1.16 -30.08
CA VAL A 183 63.92 -0.10 -29.43
C VAL A 183 64.56 1.26 -29.72
N ARG A 184 63.86 2.13 -30.42
CA ARG A 184 64.37 3.45 -30.83
C ARG A 184 63.79 4.57 -30.03
N ALA A 185 62.53 4.45 -29.62
CA ALA A 185 61.89 5.46 -28.81
C ALA A 185 60.76 4.86 -27.95
N VAL A 186 60.36 5.56 -26.92
CA VAL A 186 59.06 5.42 -26.24
C VAL A 186 58.26 6.68 -26.54
N LEU A 187 57.10 6.52 -27.11
CA LEU A 187 56.23 7.63 -27.39
C LEU A 187 54.91 7.46 -26.62
N GLY A 188 54.28 8.58 -26.32
CA GLY A 188 53.03 8.52 -25.58
C GLY A 188 52.16 9.76 -25.79
N CYS A 189 50.95 9.64 -25.28
CA CYS A 189 49.99 10.72 -25.20
C CYS A 189 49.35 10.79 -23.81
N ALA A 190 48.86 11.97 -23.48
CA ALA A 190 48.16 12.23 -22.24
C ALA A 190 46.79 12.79 -22.53
N ILE A 191 45.76 12.24 -21.88
CA ILE A 191 44.38 12.70 -21.99
C ILE A 191 43.79 12.89 -20.58
N TYR A 192 43.25 14.09 -20.30
CA TYR A 192 42.48 14.32 -19.07
C TYR A 192 41.15 13.60 -19.12
N LEU A 193 40.74 13.09 -17.99
CA LEU A 193 39.45 12.44 -17.82
C LEU A 193 38.34 13.39 -17.36
N THR A 194 38.50 14.70 -17.60
CA THR A 194 37.59 15.74 -17.11
C THR A 194 36.15 15.44 -17.47
N ASP A 195 35.83 15.20 -18.74
CA ASP A 195 34.50 14.91 -19.23
C ASP A 195 33.92 13.62 -18.61
N ILE A 196 34.77 12.59 -18.48
CA ILE A 196 34.37 11.31 -17.89
C ILE A 196 34.13 11.47 -16.39
N THR A 197 35.00 12.17 -15.68
CA THR A 197 34.83 12.41 -14.25
C THR A 197 33.65 13.30 -13.93
N ASP A 198 33.33 14.27 -14.78
CA ASP A 198 32.15 15.11 -14.66
C ASP A 198 30.86 14.28 -14.91
N ASP A 199 30.84 13.42 -15.92
CA ASP A 199 29.74 12.50 -16.17
C ASP A 199 29.56 11.50 -15.01
N MET A 200 30.66 10.92 -14.50
CA MET A 200 30.64 10.07 -13.32
C MET A 200 30.06 10.78 -12.10
N LYS A 201 30.47 12.05 -11.87
CA LYS A 201 29.97 12.85 -10.77
C LYS A 201 28.50 13.18 -10.92
N HIS A 202 28.06 13.56 -12.12
CA HIS A 202 26.66 13.79 -12.40
C HIS A 202 25.81 12.55 -12.14
N CYS A 203 26.27 11.38 -12.60
CA CYS A 203 25.60 10.10 -12.34
C CYS A 203 25.58 9.75 -10.85
N ALA A 204 26.70 9.98 -10.15
CA ALA A 204 26.79 9.74 -8.72
C ALA A 204 25.79 10.57 -7.92
N ASP A 205 25.66 11.85 -8.26
CA ASP A 205 24.73 12.78 -7.58
C ASP A 205 23.26 12.49 -7.93
N GLU A 206 22.95 12.26 -9.20
CA GLU A 206 21.56 12.04 -9.66
C GLU A 206 20.97 10.72 -9.14
N TYR A 207 21.75 9.65 -9.19
CA TYR A 207 21.31 8.31 -8.84
C TYR A 207 21.73 7.86 -7.44
N ASN A 208 22.49 8.69 -6.74
CA ASN A 208 23.07 8.39 -5.41
C ASN A 208 23.84 7.07 -5.42
N VAL A 209 24.75 6.95 -6.37
CA VAL A 209 25.67 5.84 -6.52
C VAL A 209 27.10 6.32 -6.26
N ASP A 210 27.94 5.43 -5.77
CA ASP A 210 29.37 5.68 -5.66
C ASP A 210 30.06 5.08 -6.87
N VAL A 211 30.93 5.84 -7.51
CA VAL A 211 31.73 5.41 -8.68
C VAL A 211 33.20 5.65 -8.38
N CYS A 212 34.01 4.61 -8.53
CA CYS A 212 35.45 4.73 -8.31
C CYS A 212 36.25 3.73 -9.17
N LEU A 213 37.53 4.03 -9.34
CA LEU A 213 38.55 3.10 -9.83
C LEU A 213 39.44 2.67 -8.67
N THR A 214 39.72 1.38 -8.56
CA THR A 214 40.57 0.79 -7.54
C THR A 214 41.69 -0.02 -8.19
N ASP A 215 42.86 -0.06 -7.52
CA ASP A 215 43.91 -1.00 -7.88
C ASP A 215 43.51 -2.47 -7.55
N VAL A 216 44.35 -3.41 -7.89
CA VAL A 216 44.15 -4.84 -7.60
C VAL A 216 44.12 -5.17 -6.12
N ASP A 217 44.71 -4.32 -5.29
CA ASP A 217 44.73 -4.46 -3.81
C ASP A 217 43.49 -3.81 -3.17
N GLY A 218 42.66 -3.13 -3.95
CA GLY A 218 41.43 -2.46 -3.52
C GLY A 218 41.64 -1.04 -3.02
N ASN A 219 42.85 -0.44 -3.24
CA ASN A 219 43.08 0.97 -2.93
C ASN A 219 42.43 1.82 -4.01
N THR A 220 41.73 2.88 -3.58
CA THR A 220 41.05 3.77 -4.50
C THR A 220 42.05 4.70 -5.16
N THR A 221 42.12 4.67 -6.48
CA THR A 221 42.96 5.58 -7.27
C THR A 221 42.16 6.78 -7.74
N LEU A 222 40.91 6.59 -8.16
CA LEU A 222 40.00 7.66 -8.52
C LEU A 222 38.73 7.52 -7.71
N ASP A 223 38.39 8.56 -6.94
CA ASP A 223 37.18 8.62 -6.14
C ASP A 223 36.43 9.93 -6.41
N ILE A 224 35.27 9.82 -6.99
CA ILE A 224 34.44 10.96 -7.37
C ILE A 224 33.74 11.61 -6.16
N ASN A 225 33.42 10.80 -5.14
CA ASN A 225 32.60 11.24 -4.00
C ASN A 225 33.40 11.45 -2.72
N GLY A 226 34.72 11.25 -2.73
CA GLY A 226 35.58 11.35 -1.54
C GLY A 226 35.30 10.21 -0.53
N ILE A 227 34.78 9.07 -1.00
CA ILE A 227 34.49 7.92 -0.16
C ILE A 227 35.68 6.99 -0.17
N ASN A 228 36.37 6.91 0.96
CA ASN A 228 37.46 5.96 1.13
C ASN A 228 36.91 4.53 1.20
N LEU A 229 36.82 3.84 0.05
CA LEU A 229 36.36 2.46 -0.04
C LEU A 229 37.32 1.45 0.61
N VAL A 230 38.56 1.86 0.91
CA VAL A 230 39.55 1.02 1.60
C VAL A 230 39.08 0.56 2.98
N GLU A 231 38.27 1.36 3.66
CA GLU A 231 37.62 0.95 4.92
C GLU A 231 36.42 0.02 4.71
N SER A 232 35.86 -0.03 3.51
CA SER A 232 34.74 -0.90 3.23
C SER A 232 35.23 -2.33 2.96
N TYR A 233 34.75 -3.24 3.74
CA TYR A 233 34.95 -4.70 3.76
C TYR A 233 34.93 -5.40 2.37
N TYR A 234 34.52 -4.70 1.33
CA TYR A 234 34.15 -5.24 0.03
C TYR A 234 35.30 -5.30 -0.99
N CYS A 235 36.31 -4.46 -0.89
CA CYS A 235 37.48 -4.49 -1.79
C CYS A 235 38.47 -5.60 -1.43
N ARG A 236 38.56 -6.01 -0.17
CA ARG A 236 39.57 -6.97 0.35
C ARG A 236 39.34 -8.44 0.00
N TYR A 237 38.12 -8.83 -0.41
CA TYR A 237 37.79 -10.25 -0.52
C TYR A 237 38.02 -10.89 -1.91
N TYR A 238 38.41 -10.11 -2.94
CA TYR A 238 38.33 -10.62 -4.32
C TYR A 238 39.57 -10.38 -5.19
N THR A 239 40.73 -10.33 -4.60
CA THR A 239 41.99 -10.03 -5.32
C THR A 239 42.54 -11.17 -6.20
N ASN A 240 41.93 -12.36 -6.26
CA ASN A 240 42.58 -13.49 -6.91
C ASN A 240 41.89 -14.05 -8.15
N ASP A 241 40.71 -13.61 -8.52
CA ASP A 241 40.05 -14.10 -9.75
C ASP A 241 39.73 -12.91 -10.66
N MET A 242 40.37 -12.86 -11.83
CA MET A 242 40.03 -11.95 -12.93
C MET A 242 38.62 -12.28 -13.44
N VAL A 243 37.58 -11.80 -12.74
CA VAL A 243 36.19 -12.00 -13.15
C VAL A 243 35.80 -10.88 -14.10
N GLU A 244 35.26 -11.24 -15.26
CA GLU A 244 34.87 -10.29 -16.30
C GLU A 244 33.86 -9.24 -15.80
N ILE A 245 32.87 -9.66 -15.04
CA ILE A 245 31.89 -8.79 -14.36
C ILE A 245 31.46 -9.48 -13.08
N ASP A 246 31.55 -8.79 -11.95
CA ASP A 246 31.07 -9.30 -10.66
C ASP A 246 29.94 -8.41 -10.15
N GLN A 247 28.85 -9.06 -9.72
CA GLN A 247 27.62 -8.43 -9.25
C GLN A 247 27.32 -8.95 -7.84
N ILE A 248 27.44 -8.09 -6.86
CA ILE A 248 27.37 -8.46 -5.46
C ILE A 248 26.21 -7.71 -4.76
N TYR A 249 25.36 -8.48 -4.06
CA TYR A 249 24.39 -7.91 -3.13
C TYR A 249 24.97 -7.90 -1.73
N THR A 250 24.94 -6.74 -1.11
CA THR A 250 25.38 -6.54 0.27
C THR A 250 24.21 -6.05 1.11
N ASP A 251 24.36 -6.06 2.43
CA ASP A 251 23.36 -5.48 3.33
C ASP A 251 23.18 -3.96 3.09
N ASP A 252 24.20 -3.30 2.57
CA ASP A 252 24.25 -1.85 2.34
C ASP A 252 23.91 -1.44 0.89
N GLY A 253 23.81 -2.38 -0.06
CA GLY A 253 23.50 -2.04 -1.45
C GLY A 253 23.83 -3.10 -2.48
N TYR A 254 23.94 -2.64 -3.72
CA TYR A 254 24.27 -3.46 -4.88
C TYR A 254 25.55 -2.92 -5.53
N ILE A 255 26.53 -3.78 -5.79
CA ILE A 255 27.83 -3.45 -6.34
C ILE A 255 28.02 -4.17 -7.67
N ILE A 256 28.50 -3.44 -8.67
CA ILE A 256 29.02 -3.98 -9.92
C ILE A 256 30.49 -3.59 -10.02
N ARG A 257 31.34 -4.54 -10.39
CA ARG A 257 32.74 -4.26 -10.66
C ARG A 257 33.20 -5.03 -11.91
N ARG A 258 34.16 -4.46 -12.61
CA ARG A 258 34.83 -5.08 -13.76
C ARG A 258 36.27 -4.63 -13.83
N TYR A 259 37.16 -5.54 -14.16
CA TYR A 259 38.55 -5.26 -14.41
C TYR A 259 38.75 -4.58 -15.75
N ILE A 260 39.59 -3.55 -15.80
CA ILE A 260 40.04 -2.84 -17.00
C ILE A 260 41.50 -3.24 -17.24
N PRO A 261 41.78 -4.19 -18.18
CA PRO A 261 43.11 -4.77 -18.34
C PRO A 261 44.20 -3.74 -18.69
N ASP A 262 43.84 -2.76 -19.52
CA ASP A 262 44.80 -1.74 -19.98
C ASP A 262 45.24 -0.77 -18.87
N LEU A 263 44.44 -0.59 -17.82
CA LEU A 263 44.80 0.21 -16.64
C LEU A 263 45.27 -0.65 -15.46
N GLY A 264 45.06 -1.95 -15.49
CA GLY A 264 45.33 -2.80 -14.33
C GLY A 264 44.42 -2.52 -13.12
N MET A 265 43.23 -1.95 -13.33
CA MET A 265 42.33 -1.44 -12.30
C MET A 265 40.93 -2.03 -12.41
N TYR A 266 40.17 -1.91 -11.34
CA TYR A 266 38.74 -2.24 -11.31
C TYR A 266 37.89 -0.97 -11.34
N LEU A 267 36.93 -0.89 -12.28
CA LEU A 267 35.82 0.05 -12.15
C LEU A 267 34.80 -0.56 -11.18
N VAL A 268 34.42 0.22 -10.18
CA VAL A 268 33.44 -0.17 -9.17
C VAL A 268 32.32 0.85 -9.12
N VAL A 269 31.08 0.37 -9.26
CA VAL A 269 29.88 1.19 -9.07
C VAL A 269 29.05 0.56 -7.96
N ARG A 270 28.79 1.32 -6.89
CA ARG A 270 28.01 0.92 -5.73
C ARG A 270 26.75 1.75 -5.63
N ASN A 271 25.60 1.10 -5.59
CA ASN A 271 24.32 1.74 -5.35
C ASN A 271 23.91 1.55 -3.89
N ASN A 272 23.88 2.64 -3.14
CA ASN A 272 23.54 2.64 -1.74
C ASN A 272 22.03 2.47 -1.52
N HIS A 273 21.63 1.39 -0.89
CA HIS A 273 20.23 1.09 -0.53
C HIS A 273 19.58 2.17 0.36
N TYR A 274 20.39 3.00 1.04
CA TYR A 274 19.93 3.90 2.11
C TYR A 274 19.02 5.04 1.61
N SER A 275 19.30 5.63 0.46
CA SER A 275 18.51 6.76 -0.06
C SER A 275 17.15 6.33 -0.60
N LEU A 276 17.07 5.11 -1.14
CA LEU A 276 15.81 4.50 -1.58
C LEU A 276 14.92 4.14 -0.39
N SER A 277 15.49 3.72 0.75
CA SER A 277 14.74 3.32 1.93
C SER A 277 13.88 4.46 2.51
N GLU A 278 14.37 5.70 2.54
CA GLU A 278 13.58 6.84 3.06
C GLU A 278 12.39 7.22 2.19
N LYS A 279 12.58 7.30 0.87
CA LYS A 279 11.48 7.56 -0.08
C LYS A 279 10.42 6.45 -0.01
N PHE A 280 10.87 5.20 0.09
CA PHE A 280 9.98 4.05 0.21
C PHE A 280 9.28 3.96 1.56
N ILE A 281 9.95 4.28 2.65
CA ILE A 281 9.32 4.36 3.97
C ILE A 281 8.18 5.39 3.97
N LYS A 282 8.33 6.53 3.29
CA LYS A 282 7.27 7.54 3.15
C LYS A 282 6.07 7.00 2.35
N ILE A 283 6.31 6.39 1.20
CA ILE A 283 5.25 5.80 0.35
C ILE A 283 4.56 4.65 1.10
N TYR A 284 5.33 3.78 1.74
CA TYR A 284 4.82 2.66 2.51
C TYR A 284 3.96 3.11 3.70
N ARG A 285 4.40 4.11 4.46
CA ARG A 285 3.61 4.72 5.55
C ARG A 285 2.28 5.26 5.02
N GLY A 286 2.30 5.95 3.87
CA GLY A 286 1.09 6.43 3.21
C GLY A 286 0.13 5.30 2.84
N ALA A 287 0.62 4.22 2.24
CA ALA A 287 -0.17 3.06 1.85
C ALA A 287 -0.77 2.33 3.07
N VAL A 288 0.00 2.17 4.15
CA VAL A 288 -0.49 1.57 5.41
C VAL A 288 -1.58 2.43 6.04
N ILE A 289 -1.39 3.76 6.12
CA ILE A 289 -2.40 4.69 6.64
C ILE A 289 -3.69 4.59 5.80
N TYR A 290 -3.58 4.61 4.47
CA TYR A 290 -4.73 4.46 3.58
C TYR A 290 -5.47 3.12 3.80
N ALA A 291 -4.74 2.02 3.91
CA ALA A 291 -5.32 0.70 4.21
C ALA A 291 -6.05 0.69 5.56
N CYS A 292 -5.47 1.28 6.61
CA CYS A 292 -6.10 1.41 7.93
C CYS A 292 -7.40 2.22 7.86
N VAL A 293 -7.41 3.35 7.14
CA VAL A 293 -8.60 4.18 6.95
C VAL A 293 -9.69 3.41 6.19
N MET A 294 -9.33 2.69 5.13
CA MET A 294 -10.28 1.85 4.37
C MET A 294 -10.86 0.74 5.22
N ILE A 295 -10.05 0.06 6.04
CA ILE A 295 -10.53 -0.96 6.99
C ILE A 295 -11.53 -0.35 7.98
N LEU A 296 -11.22 0.84 8.51
CA LEU A 296 -12.11 1.54 9.43
C LEU A 296 -13.46 1.87 8.77
N ILE A 297 -13.45 2.41 7.56
CA ILE A 297 -14.67 2.73 6.80
C ILE A 297 -15.50 1.47 6.55
N LEU A 298 -14.87 0.39 6.06
CA LEU A 298 -15.55 -0.88 5.77
C LEU A 298 -16.14 -1.51 7.03
N THR A 299 -15.44 -1.45 8.15
CA THR A 299 -15.94 -1.96 9.44
C THR A 299 -17.12 -1.13 9.95
N CYS A 300 -17.08 0.19 9.82
CA CYS A 300 -18.19 1.10 10.18
C CYS A 300 -19.42 0.84 9.32
N LEU A 301 -19.26 0.70 7.99
CA LEU A 301 -20.36 0.38 7.07
C LEU A 301 -20.98 -0.98 7.39
N ASN A 302 -20.15 -1.99 7.65
CA ASN A 302 -20.62 -3.33 8.01
C ASN A 302 -21.41 -3.30 9.34
N PHE A 303 -20.93 -2.54 10.33
CA PHE A 303 -21.63 -2.35 11.59
C PHE A 303 -22.98 -1.62 11.42
N TYR A 304 -23.02 -0.60 10.57
CA TYR A 304 -24.25 0.15 10.27
C TYR A 304 -25.31 -0.74 9.61
N ARG A 305 -24.92 -1.51 8.58
CA ARG A 305 -25.82 -2.48 7.92
C ARG A 305 -26.37 -3.50 8.91
N PHE A 306 -25.50 -4.07 9.73
CA PHE A 306 -25.89 -5.07 10.73
C PHE A 306 -26.89 -4.55 11.75
N ARG A 307 -26.76 -3.27 12.18
CA ARG A 307 -27.76 -2.61 13.04
C ARG A 307 -29.11 -2.46 12.33
N GLY A 308 -29.10 -2.06 11.06
CA GLY A 308 -30.32 -1.93 10.26
C GLY A 308 -31.05 -3.25 10.10
N GLU A 309 -30.38 -4.31 9.77
CA GLU A 309 -30.96 -5.66 9.64
C GLU A 309 -31.58 -6.16 10.95
N LYS A 310 -30.91 -5.95 12.09
CA LYS A 310 -31.46 -6.30 13.42
C LYS A 310 -32.72 -5.51 13.78
N ALA A 311 -32.79 -4.25 13.41
CA ALA A 311 -33.95 -3.41 13.67
C ALA A 311 -35.18 -3.91 12.88
N VAL A 312 -34.99 -4.22 11.60
CA VAL A 312 -36.05 -4.78 10.72
C VAL A 312 -36.49 -6.17 11.20
N LEU A 313 -35.56 -7.06 11.54
CA LEU A 313 -35.90 -8.39 12.08
C LEU A 313 -36.71 -8.27 13.40
N LYS A 314 -36.36 -7.34 14.26
CA LYS A 314 -37.05 -7.15 15.55
C LYS A 314 -38.47 -6.62 15.35
N SER A 315 -38.70 -5.73 14.39
CA SER A 315 -40.02 -5.24 14.03
C SER A 315 -40.90 -6.38 13.52
N ASN A 316 -40.39 -7.21 12.63
CA ASN A 316 -41.16 -8.34 12.06
C ASN A 316 -41.52 -9.46 13.07
N ILE A 317 -40.75 -9.54 14.20
CA ILE A 317 -41.01 -10.57 15.24
C ILE A 317 -42.15 -10.18 16.16
N TYR A 318 -42.43 -8.90 16.38
CA TYR A 318 -43.36 -8.40 17.39
C TYR A 318 -44.58 -7.68 16.83
N THR A 319 -44.67 -7.45 15.51
CA THR A 319 -45.81 -6.81 14.85
C THR A 319 -46.61 -7.81 14.01
N ASP A 320 -47.91 -7.59 13.93
CA ASP A 320 -48.79 -8.32 13.00
C ASP A 320 -48.62 -7.76 11.58
N PHE A 321 -48.43 -8.66 10.64
CA PHE A 321 -48.10 -8.27 9.27
C PHE A 321 -49.23 -7.47 8.60
N LEU A 322 -50.51 -7.86 8.83
CA LEU A 322 -51.66 -7.21 8.21
C LEU A 322 -51.97 -5.87 8.87
N THR A 323 -52.07 -5.85 10.20
CA THR A 323 -52.62 -4.70 10.94
C THR A 323 -51.54 -3.73 11.46
N GLN A 324 -50.25 -4.11 11.39
CA GLN A 324 -49.10 -3.33 11.85
C GLN A 324 -49.09 -2.96 13.35
N ILE A 325 -50.03 -3.48 14.14
CA ILE A 325 -50.01 -3.42 15.62
C ILE A 325 -49.24 -4.63 16.19
N SER A 326 -49.14 -4.74 17.51
CA SER A 326 -48.43 -5.88 18.12
C SER A 326 -49.11 -7.22 17.74
N ASN A 327 -48.29 -8.21 17.45
CA ASN A 327 -48.78 -9.60 17.33
C ASN A 327 -48.82 -10.26 18.74
N VAL A 328 -49.26 -11.50 18.82
CA VAL A 328 -49.36 -12.27 20.09
C VAL A 328 -48.05 -12.21 20.88
N LYS A 329 -46.91 -12.38 20.21
CA LYS A 329 -45.59 -12.36 20.87
C LYS A 329 -45.23 -10.98 21.37
N GLY A 330 -45.57 -9.92 20.64
CA GLY A 330 -45.41 -8.51 21.04
C GLY A 330 -46.26 -8.19 22.27
N LEU A 331 -47.56 -8.54 22.22
CA LEU A 331 -48.49 -8.41 23.34
C LEU A 331 -47.97 -9.11 24.60
N GLN A 332 -47.64 -10.39 24.49
CA GLN A 332 -47.18 -11.18 25.62
C GLN A 332 -45.86 -10.63 26.24
N THR A 333 -44.91 -10.20 25.38
CA THR A 333 -43.63 -9.70 25.84
C THR A 333 -43.79 -8.37 26.59
N ASN A 334 -44.58 -7.43 26.03
CA ASN A 334 -44.76 -6.11 26.60
C ASN A 334 -45.58 -6.17 27.89
N ILE A 335 -46.68 -6.96 27.94
CA ILE A 335 -47.50 -7.13 29.13
C ILE A 335 -46.70 -7.83 30.27
N LYS A 336 -45.96 -8.90 29.95
CA LYS A 336 -45.12 -9.54 30.96
C LYS A 336 -44.00 -8.61 31.48
N THR A 337 -43.47 -7.76 30.63
CA THR A 337 -42.48 -6.75 31.04
C THR A 337 -43.10 -5.75 32.03
N PHE A 338 -44.34 -5.30 31.75
CA PHE A 338 -45.07 -4.43 32.68
C PHE A 338 -45.33 -5.15 34.02
N ILE A 339 -45.87 -6.35 33.99
CA ILE A 339 -46.21 -7.15 35.21
C ILE A 339 -44.95 -7.41 36.06
N SER A 340 -43.78 -7.59 35.45
CA SER A 340 -42.50 -7.80 36.13
C SER A 340 -41.93 -6.53 36.74
N GLY A 341 -42.47 -5.38 36.42
CA GLY A 341 -42.03 -4.07 36.96
C GLY A 341 -42.34 -3.96 38.45
N GLY A 342 -41.42 -3.37 39.26
CA GLY A 342 -41.50 -3.33 40.72
C GLY A 342 -42.79 -2.74 41.29
N ASN A 343 -43.39 -1.75 40.61
CA ASN A 343 -44.58 -1.04 41.03
C ASN A 343 -45.86 -1.42 40.28
N SER A 344 -45.81 -2.48 39.47
CA SER A 344 -46.92 -2.85 38.59
C SER A 344 -48.22 -3.16 39.34
N LYS A 345 -48.15 -3.76 40.52
CA LYS A 345 -49.33 -4.11 41.34
C LYS A 345 -49.96 -2.88 41.98
N GLU A 346 -49.21 -1.85 42.31
CA GLU A 346 -49.70 -0.57 42.85
C GLU A 346 -50.35 0.27 41.73
N ILE A 347 -49.76 0.22 40.52
CA ILE A 347 -50.26 0.97 39.37
C ILE A 347 -51.59 0.34 38.87
N GLY A 348 -51.65 -0.99 38.86
CA GLY A 348 -52.77 -1.75 38.29
C GLY A 348 -52.87 -1.65 36.79
N GLY A 349 -53.98 -2.16 36.24
CA GLY A 349 -54.28 -2.11 34.79
C GLY A 349 -55.44 -2.97 34.40
N SER A 350 -55.82 -2.94 33.15
CA SER A 350 -56.91 -3.80 32.61
C SER A 350 -56.58 -4.39 31.27
N MET A 351 -56.99 -5.63 31.06
CA MET A 351 -56.89 -6.35 29.83
C MET A 351 -58.25 -6.45 29.16
N PHE A 352 -58.32 -6.01 27.94
CA PHE A 352 -59.48 -6.13 27.06
C PHE A 352 -59.19 -7.18 25.96
N ILE A 353 -60.07 -8.15 25.77
CA ILE A 353 -60.07 -9.02 24.62
C ILE A 353 -61.29 -8.70 23.80
N LEU A 354 -61.11 -8.40 22.54
CA LEU A 354 -62.14 -7.96 21.62
C LEU A 354 -62.25 -8.96 20.44
N ASP A 355 -63.47 -9.24 20.02
CA ASP A 355 -63.73 -10.11 18.86
C ASP A 355 -64.78 -9.46 17.95
N ILE A 356 -64.47 -9.40 16.65
CA ILE A 356 -65.38 -8.79 15.67
C ILE A 356 -66.55 -9.72 15.37
N ASP A 357 -67.71 -9.36 15.83
CA ASP A 357 -68.90 -10.16 15.62
C ASP A 357 -69.26 -10.31 14.13
N ASN A 358 -69.56 -11.52 13.71
CA ASN A 358 -69.99 -11.86 12.33
C ASN A 358 -68.91 -11.61 11.26
N PHE A 359 -67.61 -11.51 11.62
CA PHE A 359 -66.51 -11.29 10.69
C PHE A 359 -66.48 -12.31 9.54
N LYS A 360 -66.86 -13.58 9.80
CA LYS A 360 -66.95 -14.59 8.79
C LYS A 360 -67.95 -14.20 7.66
N GLN A 361 -69.07 -13.54 8.02
CA GLN A 361 -70.05 -13.08 7.01
C GLN A 361 -69.50 -12.03 6.07
N ILE A 362 -68.47 -11.20 6.56
CA ILE A 362 -67.77 -10.25 5.69
C ILE A 362 -66.97 -11.00 4.65
N ASN A 363 -66.21 -11.99 5.09
CA ASN A 363 -65.37 -12.79 4.18
C ASN A 363 -66.28 -13.57 3.18
N ASP A 364 -67.36 -14.15 3.64
CA ASP A 364 -68.30 -14.96 2.81
C ASP A 364 -69.01 -14.07 1.80
N ASN A 365 -69.39 -12.83 2.13
CA ASN A 365 -70.14 -11.94 1.27
C ASN A 365 -69.32 -11.08 0.33
N PHE A 366 -68.10 -10.62 0.81
CA PHE A 366 -67.31 -9.62 0.11
C PHE A 366 -65.86 -10.09 -0.20
N GLY A 367 -65.54 -11.34 0.20
CA GLY A 367 -64.20 -11.94 -0.01
C GLY A 367 -63.15 -11.51 1.05
N HIS A 368 -62.08 -12.31 1.12
CA HIS A 368 -61.00 -12.13 2.10
C HIS A 368 -60.33 -10.76 2.04
N ARG A 369 -60.19 -10.17 0.83
CA ARG A 369 -59.61 -8.84 0.68
C ARG A 369 -60.38 -7.76 1.45
N LYS A 370 -61.70 -7.84 1.42
CA LYS A 370 -62.57 -6.94 2.18
C LYS A 370 -62.46 -7.19 3.70
N GLY A 371 -62.37 -8.46 4.09
CA GLY A 371 -62.07 -8.80 5.50
C GLY A 371 -60.76 -8.20 5.99
N ASP A 372 -59.69 -8.28 5.17
CA ASP A 372 -58.38 -7.68 5.50
C ASP A 372 -58.48 -6.16 5.64
N GLU A 373 -59.21 -5.46 4.77
CA GLU A 373 -59.48 -4.02 4.87
C GLU A 373 -60.20 -3.69 6.20
N VAL A 374 -61.19 -4.49 6.61
CA VAL A 374 -61.90 -4.31 7.88
C VAL A 374 -60.98 -4.54 9.08
N LEU A 375 -60.15 -5.57 9.06
CA LEU A 375 -59.16 -5.81 10.14
C LEU A 375 -58.18 -4.66 10.26
N HIS A 376 -57.72 -4.10 9.15
CA HIS A 376 -56.85 -2.95 9.15
C HIS A 376 -57.52 -1.69 9.71
N MET A 377 -58.76 -1.43 9.30
CA MET A 377 -59.57 -0.32 9.83
C MET A 377 -59.80 -0.48 11.33
N PHE A 378 -60.18 -1.69 11.79
CA PHE A 378 -60.43 -2.00 13.20
C PHE A 378 -59.17 -1.77 14.04
N ALA A 379 -58.01 -2.25 13.61
CA ALA A 379 -56.73 -2.05 14.30
C ALA A 379 -56.37 -0.58 14.42
N ASN A 380 -56.58 0.22 13.37
CA ASN A 380 -56.30 1.64 13.34
C ASN A 380 -57.22 2.41 14.33
N GLU A 381 -58.53 2.19 14.31
CA GLU A 381 -59.45 2.81 15.23
C GLU A 381 -59.25 2.36 16.70
N LEU A 382 -58.94 1.07 16.91
CA LEU A 382 -58.59 0.54 18.21
C LEU A 382 -57.33 1.23 18.76
N SER A 383 -56.30 1.42 17.95
CA SER A 383 -55.08 2.10 18.33
C SER A 383 -55.31 3.58 18.68
N LYS A 384 -56.22 4.27 17.96
CA LYS A 384 -56.63 5.66 18.27
C LYS A 384 -57.43 5.79 19.54
N ALA A 385 -58.21 4.76 19.87
CA ALA A 385 -59.06 4.75 21.08
C ALA A 385 -58.23 4.64 22.38
N PHE A 386 -56.96 4.24 22.31
CA PHE A 386 -56.05 4.04 23.41
C PHE A 386 -54.84 5.00 23.37
N ARG A 387 -54.14 5.19 24.49
CA ARG A 387 -53.01 6.10 24.60
C ARG A 387 -51.72 5.45 24.10
N ALA A 388 -50.73 6.26 23.81
CA ALA A 388 -49.41 5.77 23.38
C ALA A 388 -48.69 4.82 24.37
N GLY A 389 -49.12 4.75 25.61
CA GLY A 389 -48.59 3.83 26.61
C GLY A 389 -49.38 2.54 26.79
N ASP A 390 -50.53 2.43 26.13
CA ASP A 390 -51.35 1.22 26.12
C ASP A 390 -50.82 0.20 25.10
N ILE A 391 -50.91 -1.08 25.41
CA ILE A 391 -50.37 -2.15 24.59
C ILE A 391 -51.54 -2.71 23.76
N VAL A 392 -51.54 -2.40 22.45
CA VAL A 392 -52.57 -2.79 21.50
C VAL A 392 -52.01 -3.83 20.55
N GLY A 393 -52.75 -4.92 20.27
CA GLY A 393 -52.30 -5.94 19.33
C GLY A 393 -53.41 -6.89 18.90
N ARG A 394 -53.07 -7.76 17.90
CA ARG A 394 -53.95 -8.75 17.35
C ARG A 394 -53.54 -10.14 17.82
N LEU A 395 -54.51 -10.92 18.30
CA LEU A 395 -54.29 -12.30 18.75
C LEU A 395 -54.31 -13.28 17.56
N GLY A 396 -55.13 -13.02 16.57
CA GLY A 396 -55.27 -13.83 15.37
C GLY A 396 -56.71 -13.80 14.83
N GLY A 397 -56.90 -14.08 13.57
CA GLY A 397 -58.23 -14.00 12.97
C GLY A 397 -58.88 -12.63 13.14
N ASP A 398 -59.98 -12.58 13.83
CA ASP A 398 -60.83 -11.42 14.17
C ASP A 398 -60.65 -10.96 15.66
N GLU A 399 -59.72 -11.55 16.37
CA GLU A 399 -59.48 -11.29 17.79
C GLU A 399 -58.36 -10.26 18.03
N PHE A 400 -58.63 -9.28 18.87
CA PHE A 400 -57.70 -8.23 19.31
C PHE A 400 -57.56 -8.18 20.82
N MET A 401 -56.43 -7.64 21.29
CA MET A 401 -56.18 -7.46 22.72
C MET A 401 -55.63 -6.08 22.97
N VAL A 402 -56.06 -5.49 24.07
CA VAL A 402 -55.47 -4.25 24.64
C VAL A 402 -55.17 -4.50 26.08
N PHE A 403 -53.97 -4.09 26.51
CA PHE A 403 -53.65 -3.95 27.92
C PHE A 403 -53.38 -2.48 28.22
N SER A 404 -54.17 -1.90 29.12
CA SER A 404 -54.04 -0.49 29.51
C SER A 404 -53.50 -0.42 30.95
N PRO A 405 -52.20 -0.09 31.11
CA PRO A 405 -51.63 0.27 32.42
C PRO A 405 -52.41 1.48 32.96
N THR A 406 -52.56 1.55 34.28
CA THR A 406 -53.26 2.65 35.01
C THR A 406 -54.78 2.67 34.88
N LEU A 407 -55.39 1.98 33.92
CA LEU A 407 -56.83 1.86 33.84
C LEU A 407 -57.30 0.67 34.74
N ASN A 408 -57.56 0.95 36.04
CA ASN A 408 -57.85 -0.05 37.07
C ASN A 408 -59.12 0.22 37.84
N ASP A 409 -59.74 1.41 37.64
CA ASP A 409 -61.01 1.78 38.28
C ASP A 409 -62.18 1.25 37.44
N TYR A 410 -63.09 0.58 38.16
CA TYR A 410 -64.25 -0.12 37.54
C TYR A 410 -65.12 0.79 36.68
N LYS A 411 -65.41 2.01 37.15
CA LYS A 411 -66.26 2.96 36.42
C LYS A 411 -65.62 3.45 35.13
N HIS A 412 -64.31 3.67 35.15
CA HIS A 412 -63.56 4.07 33.93
C HIS A 412 -63.44 2.92 32.94
N ILE A 413 -63.24 1.68 33.43
CA ILE A 413 -63.21 0.50 32.60
C ILE A 413 -64.56 0.28 31.91
N GLU A 414 -65.67 0.38 32.65
CA GLU A 414 -67.01 0.25 32.14
C GLU A 414 -67.32 1.28 31.05
N LYS A 415 -66.96 2.57 31.35
CA LYS A 415 -67.10 3.64 30.36
C LYS A 415 -66.27 3.36 29.09
N LYS A 416 -65.04 2.91 29.24
CA LYS A 416 -64.17 2.58 28.10
C LYS A 416 -64.69 1.40 27.26
N ALA A 417 -65.20 0.36 27.92
CA ALA A 417 -65.81 -0.76 27.25
C ALA A 417 -67.06 -0.37 26.45
N GLN A 418 -67.89 0.54 27.03
CA GLN A 418 -69.07 1.10 26.36
C GLN A 418 -68.68 1.97 25.14
N GLU A 419 -67.66 2.84 25.30
CA GLU A 419 -67.11 3.64 24.20
C GLU A 419 -66.62 2.77 23.04
N LEU A 420 -65.88 1.68 23.33
CA LEU A 420 -65.41 0.73 22.32
C LEU A 420 -66.55 0.01 21.61
N LYS A 421 -67.58 -0.42 22.36
CA LYS A 421 -68.77 -1.01 21.82
C LYS A 421 -69.44 -0.07 20.80
N GLU A 422 -69.61 1.18 21.14
CA GLU A 422 -70.24 2.19 20.28
C GLU A 422 -69.37 2.53 19.07
N LEU A 423 -68.06 2.63 19.26
CA LEU A 423 -67.08 2.92 18.21
C LEU A 423 -67.09 1.88 17.08
N PHE A 424 -67.32 0.60 17.40
CA PHE A 424 -67.26 -0.50 16.46
C PHE A 424 -68.60 -0.97 15.97
N GLN A 425 -69.63 -0.13 15.99
CA GLN A 425 -70.90 -0.38 15.32
C GLN A 425 -70.85 0.15 13.88
N TRP A 426 -70.43 -0.70 12.94
CA TRP A 426 -70.27 -0.32 11.54
C TRP A 426 -71.19 -1.11 10.61
N THR A 427 -71.59 -0.53 9.49
CA THR A 427 -72.24 -1.20 8.43
C THR A 427 -71.38 -1.23 7.20
N ILE A 428 -70.94 -2.42 6.78
CA ILE A 428 -70.16 -2.61 5.56
C ILE A 428 -71.18 -2.99 4.46
N SER A 429 -71.21 -2.13 3.44
CA SER A 429 -72.13 -2.37 2.28
C SER A 429 -71.35 -2.28 0.97
N GLU A 430 -71.61 -3.28 0.07
CA GLU A 430 -70.99 -3.32 -1.25
C GLU A 430 -71.90 -4.17 -2.14
N SER A 431 -72.07 -3.74 -3.40
CA SER A 431 -72.84 -4.48 -4.42
C SER A 431 -74.24 -4.92 -3.98
N GLY A 432 -74.92 -4.08 -3.20
CA GLY A 432 -76.31 -4.34 -2.74
C GLY A 432 -76.42 -5.30 -1.54
N LYS A 433 -75.33 -5.75 -0.97
CA LYS A 433 -75.26 -6.50 0.29
C LYS A 433 -74.83 -5.59 1.41
N ALA A 434 -75.34 -5.79 2.62
CA ALA A 434 -74.93 -5.09 3.82
C ALA A 434 -74.69 -6.06 4.99
N VAL A 435 -73.64 -5.90 5.72
CA VAL A 435 -73.30 -6.64 6.96
C VAL A 435 -73.03 -5.65 8.08
N ASN A 436 -73.80 -5.78 9.16
CA ASN A 436 -73.56 -5.01 10.38
C ASN A 436 -72.51 -5.70 11.20
N ILE A 437 -71.50 -4.94 11.57
CA ILE A 437 -70.37 -5.34 12.43
C ILE A 437 -70.64 -4.77 13.82
N SER A 438 -70.42 -5.57 14.84
CA SER A 438 -70.33 -5.18 16.23
C SER A 438 -69.12 -5.84 16.86
N VAL A 439 -68.85 -5.56 18.12
CA VAL A 439 -67.75 -6.14 18.85
C VAL A 439 -68.21 -6.75 20.18
N SER A 440 -67.76 -7.94 20.48
CA SER A 440 -67.88 -8.58 21.79
C SER A 440 -66.56 -8.33 22.57
N ILE A 441 -66.68 -7.84 23.84
CA ILE A 441 -65.55 -7.43 24.63
C ILE A 441 -65.56 -8.13 25.99
N GLY A 442 -64.43 -8.81 26.32
CA GLY A 442 -64.21 -9.36 27.65
C GLY A 442 -63.10 -8.58 28.39
N VAL A 443 -63.31 -8.26 29.64
CA VAL A 443 -62.36 -7.44 30.40
C VAL A 443 -61.96 -8.10 31.73
N ALA A 444 -60.62 -8.08 32.02
CA ALA A 444 -60.04 -8.52 33.29
C ALA A 444 -59.18 -7.42 33.91
N ILE A 445 -59.23 -7.28 35.23
CA ILE A 445 -58.51 -6.24 35.98
C ILE A 445 -57.29 -6.83 36.65
N TYR A 446 -56.10 -6.22 36.37
CA TYR A 446 -54.83 -6.56 37.03
C TYR A 446 -54.66 -5.71 38.31
N PRO A 447 -54.21 -6.28 39.45
CA PRO A 447 -53.93 -7.71 39.66
C PRO A 447 -55.11 -8.52 40.19
N LYS A 448 -56.32 -7.92 40.33
CA LYS A 448 -57.49 -8.49 40.98
C LYS A 448 -58.01 -9.78 40.32
N ASP A 449 -58.08 -9.83 38.96
CA ASP A 449 -58.63 -10.96 38.23
C ASP A 449 -57.55 -11.89 37.70
N GLY A 450 -56.26 -11.56 37.94
CA GLY A 450 -55.10 -12.35 37.59
C GLY A 450 -53.80 -11.59 37.87
N ALA A 451 -52.81 -12.28 38.42
CA ALA A 451 -51.50 -11.71 38.74
C ALA A 451 -50.47 -11.95 37.67
N THR A 452 -50.75 -12.80 36.68
CA THR A 452 -49.87 -13.12 35.55
C THR A 452 -50.62 -12.85 34.22
N TYR A 453 -49.86 -12.76 33.12
CA TYR A 453 -50.41 -12.63 31.78
C TYR A 453 -51.42 -13.79 31.49
N GLU A 454 -51.06 -15.00 31.80
CA GLU A 454 -51.80 -16.19 31.54
C GLU A 454 -53.14 -16.22 32.33
N GLU A 455 -53.13 -15.78 33.57
CA GLU A 455 -54.33 -15.66 34.41
C GLU A 455 -55.27 -14.59 33.87
N LEU A 456 -54.72 -13.38 33.60
CA LEU A 456 -55.50 -12.26 33.03
C LEU A 456 -56.12 -12.62 31.69
N TYR A 457 -55.34 -13.27 30.80
CA TYR A 457 -55.89 -13.73 29.53
C TYR A 457 -57.04 -14.69 29.72
N LYS A 458 -56.88 -15.69 30.56
CA LYS A 458 -57.90 -16.69 30.85
C LYS A 458 -59.20 -16.07 31.40
N THR A 459 -59.08 -15.05 32.27
CA THR A 459 -60.23 -14.41 32.88
C THR A 459 -60.93 -13.43 31.92
N ALA A 460 -60.17 -12.67 31.11
CA ALA A 460 -60.73 -11.83 30.06
C ALA A 460 -61.39 -12.64 28.96
N ASP A 461 -60.84 -13.78 28.56
CA ASP A 461 -61.41 -14.69 27.60
C ASP A 461 -62.72 -15.31 28.10
N LYS A 462 -62.82 -15.69 29.37
CA LYS A 462 -64.08 -16.13 29.98
C LYS A 462 -65.14 -15.04 29.95
N ALA A 463 -64.78 -13.77 30.17
CA ALA A 463 -65.69 -12.64 30.11
C ALA A 463 -66.17 -12.42 28.65
N LEU A 464 -65.28 -12.54 27.67
CA LEU A 464 -65.61 -12.48 26.24
C LEU A 464 -66.55 -13.62 25.85
N TYR A 465 -66.25 -14.83 26.29
CA TYR A 465 -67.11 -16.01 26.01
C TYR A 465 -68.54 -15.84 26.59
N TYR A 466 -68.64 -15.22 27.78
CA TYR A 466 -69.94 -14.90 28.36
C TYR A 466 -70.75 -13.97 27.47
N VAL A 467 -70.15 -12.89 26.90
CA VAL A 467 -70.80 -11.96 25.96
C VAL A 467 -71.26 -12.69 24.69
N LYS A 468 -70.37 -13.48 24.09
CA LYS A 468 -70.68 -14.23 22.87
C LYS A 468 -71.82 -15.20 23.05
N LYS A 469 -72.08 -15.76 24.25
CA LYS A 469 -73.13 -16.69 24.54
C LYS A 469 -74.46 -15.99 24.84
N HIS A 470 -74.46 -14.71 25.29
CA HIS A 470 -75.69 -14.01 25.74
C HIS A 470 -76.21 -12.94 24.77
N LYS A 471 -75.81 -12.83 23.57
CA LYS A 471 -76.42 -12.01 22.48
C LYS A 471 -75.35 -11.30 21.60
N LYS A 472 -74.01 -11.43 21.84
CA LYS A 472 -73.02 -10.63 21.15
C LYS A 472 -73.24 -9.11 21.30
N ASP A 473 -72.53 -8.26 20.58
CA ASP A 473 -72.62 -6.79 20.62
C ASP A 473 -72.70 -6.26 22.08
N GLY A 474 -71.62 -6.49 22.85
CA GLY A 474 -71.62 -6.13 24.26
C GLY A 474 -70.25 -6.27 24.91
N TYR A 475 -70.22 -5.99 26.18
CA TYR A 475 -69.05 -6.17 27.00
C TYR A 475 -69.37 -6.84 28.37
N CYS A 476 -68.37 -7.52 28.90
CA CYS A 476 -68.45 -8.06 30.26
C CYS A 476 -67.12 -7.86 30.99
N ILE A 477 -67.19 -7.37 32.23
CA ILE A 477 -66.05 -7.30 33.14
C ILE A 477 -66.09 -8.55 34.03
N TYR A 478 -65.00 -9.31 34.08
CA TYR A 478 -64.99 -10.64 34.73
C TYR A 478 -65.55 -10.64 36.15
N GLY A 479 -65.26 -9.65 36.97
CA GLY A 479 -65.83 -9.53 38.34
C GLY A 479 -67.35 -9.40 38.42
N LYS A 480 -68.10 -9.25 37.30
CA LYS A 480 -69.59 -9.22 37.22
C LYS A 480 -70.17 -10.52 36.70
N ILE A 481 -69.38 -11.51 36.43
CA ILE A 481 -69.89 -12.84 36.05
C ILE A 481 -70.34 -13.53 37.36
N SER A 482 -71.62 -13.46 37.68
CA SER A 482 -72.25 -14.16 38.79
C SER A 482 -73.00 -15.39 38.31
#